data_86545a3c58aac41f12551d3cdc601e74
#
_entry.id   86545a3c58aac41f12551d3cdc601e74
#
_cell.length_a   1.000
_cell.length_b   1.000
_cell.length_c   1.000
_cell.angle_alpha   90.00
_cell.angle_beta   90.00
_cell.angle_gamma   90.00
#
_symmetry.space_group_name_H-M   'P 1'
#
loop_
_entity.id
_entity.type
_entity.pdbx_description
1 polymer ?
#
loop_
_entity_poly.entity_id
_entity_poly.type
_entity_poly.pdbx_seq_one_letter_code
_entity_poly.pdbx_strand_id
1 'polypeptide(L)'
;MKKQITVLCAALLCLLAAFAPGAAAAPALTTTEAYCIMDADTGLVLAQQNMDEELHPASITKVMTLGLACEKAQGQWDGVKLTVSHEDVYSLAGTDSSHIALQEGEEVPLTDALYATMMASANDGANLLAEYFGGGTIADGVAAMNAQVAELGLQHTHFANPHGISDEDHYTSCYDMAQILRWALTQPGFETLFTRNEMYTMAPTNIQPVTRYFHQQDKMRVGSSRYYIPAILGSKIGYTNIARYSYVCLAEQNGVRLICVTMQSNLKTDKYNDVRTLLDHAFTTFTGYTDIPAQGVTAQMEVVGGGSAMGTVTVSDPGVRLLLADGLTADNVSVSLELPERYILGVDPEAYAVYTIQGGDVQESTSVRFKANIEGLEEVVAANANVQLPASRNIKKTAGGLLAISLGATVLAAVVVFAIIRIRAKNKRRPRSRHRTDRPTPPLQGEAALRSNAGEVVQRKGYPSYNLSVSLTLDSSPSRGALGKMNHFFIAQKPFGTFHIQQKNNS
;
A
#
# COMPACT_ATOMS: atom_id res chain seq x y z
N MET A 1 27.19 -7.11 -62.34
CA MET A 1 27.81 -6.69 -61.07
C MET A 1 26.84 -6.00 -60.11
N LYS A 2 26.11 -4.92 -60.45
CA LYS A 2 25.20 -4.24 -59.51
C LYS A 2 24.09 -5.15 -58.93
N LYS A 3 23.45 -6.00 -59.72
CA LYS A 3 22.40 -6.95 -59.24
C LYS A 3 22.94 -8.04 -58.30
N GLN A 4 24.20 -8.47 -58.49
CA GLN A 4 24.82 -9.49 -57.62
C GLN A 4 25.24 -8.90 -56.26
N ILE A 5 25.66 -7.63 -56.23
CA ILE A 5 25.95 -6.91 -54.98
C ILE A 5 24.70 -6.66 -54.16
N THR A 6 23.57 -6.33 -54.83
CA THR A 6 22.29 -6.14 -54.13
C THR A 6 21.75 -7.43 -53.48
N VAL A 7 21.90 -8.56 -54.18
CA VAL A 7 21.50 -9.89 -53.61
C VAL A 7 22.42 -10.32 -52.48
N LEU A 8 23.73 -10.04 -52.58
CA LEU A 8 24.70 -10.33 -51.52
C LEU A 8 24.46 -9.47 -50.26
N CYS A 9 24.17 -8.18 -50.44
CA CYS A 9 23.82 -7.29 -49.32
C CYS A 9 22.46 -7.67 -48.65
N ALA A 10 21.48 -8.09 -49.46
CA ALA A 10 20.21 -8.57 -48.92
C ALA A 10 20.36 -9.91 -48.15
N ALA A 11 21.18 -10.84 -48.66
CA ALA A 11 21.50 -12.10 -47.97
C ALA A 11 22.32 -11.86 -46.71
N LEU A 12 23.26 -10.88 -46.70
CA LEU A 12 24.03 -10.53 -45.49
C LEU A 12 23.15 -9.85 -44.44
N LEU A 13 22.20 -8.99 -44.84
CA LEU A 13 21.19 -8.40 -43.92
C LEU A 13 20.26 -9.45 -43.34
N CYS A 14 19.83 -10.44 -44.15
CA CYS A 14 19.03 -11.56 -43.65
C CYS A 14 19.82 -12.51 -42.72
N LEU A 15 21.15 -12.67 -42.93
CA LEU A 15 22.00 -13.45 -42.03
C LEU A 15 22.28 -12.69 -40.72
N LEU A 16 22.41 -11.37 -40.74
CA LEU A 16 22.59 -10.55 -39.55
C LEU A 16 21.30 -10.49 -38.71
N ALA A 17 20.11 -10.55 -39.34
CA ALA A 17 18.84 -10.66 -38.65
C ALA A 17 18.62 -12.07 -38.00
N ALA A 18 19.32 -13.11 -38.48
CA ALA A 18 19.22 -14.48 -37.92
C ALA A 18 20.15 -14.70 -36.70
N PHE A 19 21.03 -13.74 -36.38
CA PHE A 19 21.92 -13.75 -35.22
C PHE A 19 21.59 -12.62 -34.21
N ALA A 20 20.47 -11.95 -34.35
CA ALA A 20 19.95 -11.22 -33.18
C ALA A 20 19.72 -12.25 -32.05
N PRO A 21 20.35 -12.13 -30.88
CA PRO A 21 19.98 -12.95 -29.74
C PRO A 21 18.47 -12.82 -29.62
N GLY A 22 17.77 -13.97 -29.71
CA GLY A 22 16.31 -13.98 -29.71
C GLY A 22 15.82 -13.31 -28.44
N ALA A 23 15.05 -12.24 -28.61
CA ALA A 23 14.30 -11.69 -27.52
C ALA A 23 13.50 -12.84 -26.89
N ALA A 24 13.70 -13.14 -25.59
CA ALA A 24 12.88 -14.15 -24.95
C ALA A 24 11.44 -13.63 -25.01
N ALA A 25 10.54 -14.40 -25.61
CA ALA A 25 9.16 -13.97 -25.77
C ALA A 25 8.55 -13.71 -24.39
N ALA A 26 7.79 -12.62 -24.27
CA ALA A 26 7.04 -12.32 -23.06
C ALA A 26 6.28 -13.59 -22.59
N PRO A 27 6.28 -13.91 -21.29
CA PRO A 27 5.69 -15.13 -20.79
C PRO A 27 4.18 -15.17 -21.09
N ALA A 28 3.73 -16.32 -21.65
CA ALA A 28 2.31 -16.50 -21.92
C ALA A 28 1.55 -16.74 -20.60
N LEU A 29 0.71 -15.78 -20.22
CA LEU A 29 -0.12 -15.87 -19.02
C LEU A 29 -1.48 -16.52 -19.32
N THR A 30 -2.14 -17.02 -18.28
CA THR A 30 -3.43 -17.70 -18.38
C THR A 30 -4.57 -16.68 -18.50
N THR A 31 -4.75 -15.84 -17.47
CA THR A 31 -5.85 -14.84 -17.41
C THR A 31 -5.48 -13.54 -16.70
N THR A 32 -4.26 -13.39 -16.25
CA THR A 32 -3.80 -12.16 -15.61
C THR A 32 -3.75 -11.02 -16.64
N GLU A 33 -4.45 -9.92 -16.39
CA GLU A 33 -4.57 -8.81 -17.34
C GLU A 33 -3.40 -7.83 -17.23
N ALA A 34 -2.91 -7.59 -16.01
CA ALA A 34 -1.81 -6.67 -15.77
C ALA A 34 -0.77 -7.29 -14.83
N TYR A 35 0.53 -7.02 -15.10
CA TYR A 35 1.62 -7.39 -14.20
C TYR A 35 2.80 -6.44 -14.28
N CYS A 36 3.62 -6.43 -13.23
CA CYS A 36 4.91 -5.78 -13.16
C CYS A 36 5.90 -6.67 -12.40
N ILE A 37 7.05 -6.96 -13.01
CA ILE A 37 8.22 -7.52 -12.34
C ILE A 37 9.25 -6.42 -12.21
N MET A 38 9.69 -6.18 -10.99
CA MET A 38 10.61 -5.10 -10.64
C MET A 38 11.77 -5.63 -9.81
N ASP A 39 12.97 -5.17 -10.08
CA ASP A 39 14.10 -5.35 -9.18
C ASP A 39 13.82 -4.59 -7.87
N ALA A 40 13.78 -5.31 -6.76
CA ALA A 40 13.42 -4.74 -5.46
C ALA A 40 14.43 -3.68 -4.97
N ASP A 41 15.70 -3.84 -5.33
CA ASP A 41 16.78 -2.99 -4.85
C ASP A 41 16.84 -1.66 -5.63
N THR A 42 16.74 -1.71 -6.96
CA THR A 42 16.90 -0.52 -7.82
C THR A 42 15.59 0.12 -8.24
N GLY A 43 14.48 -0.66 -8.29
CA GLY A 43 13.20 -0.23 -8.85
C GLY A 43 13.15 -0.36 -10.38
N LEU A 44 14.13 -1.01 -10.99
CA LEU A 44 14.14 -1.26 -12.42
C LEU A 44 13.01 -2.24 -12.80
N VAL A 45 12.18 -1.84 -13.77
CA VAL A 45 11.15 -2.74 -14.33
C VAL A 45 11.84 -3.72 -15.29
N LEU A 46 11.64 -5.01 -15.04
CA LEU A 46 12.27 -6.11 -15.78
C LEU A 46 11.33 -6.72 -16.82
N ALA A 47 10.04 -6.80 -16.48
CA ALA A 47 9.00 -7.27 -17.38
C ALA A 47 7.66 -6.67 -16.97
N GLN A 48 6.80 -6.39 -17.94
CA GLN A 48 5.52 -5.77 -17.66
C GLN A 48 4.46 -6.09 -18.73
N GLN A 49 3.21 -5.95 -18.35
CA GLN A 49 2.05 -5.90 -19.24
C GLN A 49 0.99 -5.02 -18.58
N ASN A 50 0.52 -3.99 -19.26
CA ASN A 50 -0.51 -3.06 -18.76
C ASN A 50 -0.18 -2.54 -17.36
N MET A 51 1.11 -2.29 -17.08
CA MET A 51 1.58 -2.03 -15.71
C MET A 51 1.00 -0.76 -15.10
N ASP A 52 0.58 0.20 -15.92
CA ASP A 52 0.05 1.50 -15.50
C ASP A 52 -1.50 1.54 -15.55
N GLU A 53 -2.17 0.43 -15.89
CA GLU A 53 -3.63 0.35 -15.90
C GLU A 53 -4.21 0.48 -14.50
N GLU A 54 -5.19 1.40 -14.33
CA GLU A 54 -5.88 1.65 -13.06
C GLU A 54 -6.88 0.53 -12.77
N LEU A 55 -6.58 -0.29 -11.79
CA LEU A 55 -7.36 -1.46 -11.43
C LEU A 55 -7.67 -1.48 -9.93
N HIS A 56 -8.78 -2.12 -9.55
CA HIS A 56 -9.11 -2.31 -8.14
C HIS A 56 -8.11 -3.28 -7.47
N PRO A 57 -7.41 -2.86 -6.39
CA PRO A 57 -6.37 -3.67 -5.76
C PRO A 57 -6.90 -4.81 -4.88
N ALA A 58 -8.10 -4.72 -4.35
CA ALA A 58 -8.54 -5.54 -3.23
C ALA A 58 -7.53 -5.46 -2.05
N SER A 59 -7.35 -6.52 -1.27
CA SER A 59 -6.54 -6.50 -0.05
C SER A 59 -5.03 -6.31 -0.25
N ILE A 60 -4.50 -6.18 -1.47
CA ILE A 60 -3.11 -5.74 -1.63
C ILE A 60 -2.93 -4.28 -1.21
N THR A 61 -3.99 -3.46 -1.14
CA THR A 61 -4.06 -2.15 -0.48
C THR A 61 -3.37 -2.13 0.88
N LYS A 62 -3.50 -3.21 1.65
CA LYS A 62 -2.95 -3.32 3.00
C LYS A 62 -1.42 -3.23 3.07
N VAL A 63 -0.72 -3.35 1.94
CA VAL A 63 0.72 -3.08 1.88
C VAL A 63 1.02 -1.63 2.24
N MET A 64 0.25 -0.68 1.70
CA MET A 64 0.37 0.74 2.05
C MET A 64 0.00 0.98 3.53
N THR A 65 -1.11 0.43 3.98
CA THR A 65 -1.56 0.54 5.39
C THR A 65 -0.52 0.03 6.38
N LEU A 66 0.06 -1.14 6.11
CA LEU A 66 1.10 -1.75 6.94
C LEU A 66 2.42 -0.98 6.87
N GLY A 67 2.78 -0.47 5.68
CA GLY A 67 3.95 0.38 5.48
C GLY A 67 3.89 1.64 6.35
N LEU A 68 2.77 2.37 6.31
CA LEU A 68 2.55 3.58 7.12
C LEU A 68 2.50 3.28 8.62
N ALA A 69 1.90 2.16 9.01
CA ALA A 69 1.89 1.76 10.42
C ALA A 69 3.30 1.43 10.92
N CYS A 70 4.14 0.76 10.12
CA CYS A 70 5.54 0.48 10.44
C CYS A 70 6.38 1.77 10.45
N GLU A 71 6.16 2.68 9.49
CA GLU A 71 6.79 4.01 9.48
C GLU A 71 6.48 4.79 10.75
N LYS A 72 5.21 4.86 11.14
CA LYS A 72 4.78 5.54 12.36
C LYS A 72 5.39 4.94 13.62
N ALA A 73 5.47 3.62 13.67
CA ALA A 73 5.97 2.88 14.83
C ALA A 73 7.51 2.90 14.96
N GLN A 74 8.24 3.20 13.86
CA GLN A 74 9.72 3.22 13.85
C GLN A 74 10.35 1.95 14.45
N GLY A 75 9.74 0.78 14.19
CA GLY A 75 10.18 -0.51 14.74
C GLY A 75 9.86 -0.74 16.22
N GLN A 76 9.19 0.20 16.88
CA GLN A 76 8.80 0.12 18.28
C GLN A 76 7.33 -0.31 18.39
N TRP A 77 7.08 -1.60 18.31
CA TRP A 77 5.73 -2.17 18.38
C TRP A 77 5.31 -2.58 19.77
N ASP A 78 6.31 -2.97 20.59
CA ASP A 78 6.08 -3.48 21.94
C ASP A 78 5.60 -2.38 22.88
N GLY A 79 4.60 -2.71 23.68
CA GLY A 79 4.01 -1.79 24.66
C GLY A 79 3.04 -0.77 24.10
N VAL A 80 2.90 -0.66 22.78
CA VAL A 80 1.87 0.18 22.14
C VAL A 80 0.55 -0.59 22.10
N LYS A 81 -0.51 0.01 22.66
CA LYS A 81 -1.87 -0.52 22.62
C LYS A 81 -2.79 0.46 21.89
N LEU A 82 -3.64 -0.08 21.05
CA LEU A 82 -4.65 0.62 20.30
C LEU A 82 -6.02 0.28 20.87
N THR A 83 -6.91 1.26 20.99
CA THR A 83 -8.30 1.04 21.41
C THR A 83 -9.18 1.06 20.18
N VAL A 84 -9.91 -0.03 19.95
CA VAL A 84 -10.82 -0.18 18.82
C VAL A 84 -11.97 0.82 18.94
N SER A 85 -12.14 1.64 17.93
CA SER A 85 -13.22 2.63 17.84
C SER A 85 -14.53 1.97 17.36
N HIS A 86 -15.63 2.73 17.47
CA HIS A 86 -16.90 2.35 16.84
C HIS A 86 -16.74 2.23 15.31
N GLU A 87 -16.05 3.16 14.69
CA GLU A 87 -15.85 3.26 13.24
C GLU A 87 -15.06 2.07 12.71
N ASP A 88 -14.02 1.59 13.43
CA ASP A 88 -13.20 0.44 13.03
C ASP A 88 -14.02 -0.80 12.70
N VAL A 89 -15.13 -0.99 13.41
CA VAL A 89 -15.98 -2.19 13.32
C VAL A 89 -17.22 -1.92 12.49
N TYR A 90 -17.94 -0.84 12.79
CA TYR A 90 -19.27 -0.63 12.22
C TYR A 90 -19.25 -0.09 10.80
N SER A 91 -18.16 0.54 10.36
CA SER A 91 -17.96 0.89 8.93
C SER A 91 -17.93 -0.34 8.02
N LEU A 92 -17.61 -1.53 8.58
CA LEU A 92 -17.59 -2.80 7.86
C LEU A 92 -18.92 -3.55 7.92
N ALA A 93 -19.93 -3.03 8.63
CA ALA A 93 -21.21 -3.69 8.80
C ALA A 93 -21.92 -3.92 7.46
N GLY A 94 -22.36 -5.17 7.22
CA GLY A 94 -23.00 -5.55 5.97
C GLY A 94 -22.04 -5.87 4.81
N THR A 95 -20.74 -5.76 5.02
CA THR A 95 -19.74 -6.23 4.07
C THR A 95 -19.40 -7.71 4.33
N ASP A 96 -19.26 -8.51 3.27
CA ASP A 96 -18.75 -9.89 3.36
C ASP A 96 -17.21 -9.86 3.23
N SER A 97 -16.57 -9.26 4.21
CA SER A 97 -15.13 -9.00 4.18
C SER A 97 -14.35 -9.69 5.30
N SER A 98 -13.06 -9.92 5.10
CA SER A 98 -12.19 -10.54 6.11
C SER A 98 -12.04 -9.64 7.33
N HIS A 99 -12.24 -10.18 8.53
CA HIS A 99 -12.03 -9.50 9.81
C HIS A 99 -11.62 -10.50 10.89
N ILE A 100 -11.14 -10.03 12.03
CA ILE A 100 -10.80 -10.84 13.22
C ILE A 100 -11.80 -10.64 14.37
N ALA A 101 -12.94 -10.05 14.05
CA ALA A 101 -14.05 -9.76 14.98
C ALA A 101 -13.62 -8.88 16.16
N LEU A 102 -12.91 -7.79 15.88
CA LEU A 102 -12.64 -6.76 16.87
C LEU A 102 -13.96 -6.17 17.39
N GLN A 103 -13.96 -5.71 18.64
CA GLN A 103 -15.11 -5.09 19.28
C GLN A 103 -14.76 -3.68 19.75
N GLU A 104 -15.72 -2.77 19.68
CA GLU A 104 -15.57 -1.40 20.21
C GLU A 104 -15.09 -1.42 21.67
N GLY A 105 -14.04 -0.64 21.96
CA GLY A 105 -13.39 -0.60 23.28
C GLY A 105 -12.39 -1.74 23.54
N GLU A 106 -12.16 -2.63 22.58
CA GLU A 106 -11.13 -3.66 22.68
C GLU A 106 -9.74 -3.03 22.64
N GLU A 107 -8.87 -3.37 23.60
CA GLU A 107 -7.47 -2.95 23.64
C GLU A 107 -6.60 -3.97 22.91
N VAL A 108 -6.08 -3.59 21.76
CA VAL A 108 -5.30 -4.45 20.87
C VAL A 108 -3.85 -3.99 20.86
N PRO A 109 -2.86 -4.84 21.21
CA PRO A 109 -1.46 -4.53 20.98
C PRO A 109 -1.18 -4.21 19.50
N LEU A 110 -0.36 -3.21 19.23
CA LEU A 110 -0.01 -2.82 17.85
C LEU A 110 0.55 -4.01 17.06
N THR A 111 1.40 -4.83 17.70
CA THR A 111 1.93 -6.06 17.10
C THR A 111 0.82 -7.00 16.64
N ASP A 112 -0.23 -7.19 17.45
CA ASP A 112 -1.37 -8.04 17.10
C ASP A 112 -2.18 -7.47 15.94
N ALA A 113 -2.42 -6.14 15.92
CA ALA A 113 -3.10 -5.46 14.82
C ALA A 113 -2.34 -5.59 13.49
N LEU A 114 -1.01 -5.44 13.51
CA LEU A 114 -0.14 -5.61 12.35
C LEU A 114 -0.23 -7.04 11.79
N TYR A 115 -0.04 -8.07 12.64
CA TYR A 115 -0.09 -9.46 12.20
C TYR A 115 -1.50 -9.91 11.77
N ALA A 116 -2.56 -9.41 12.42
CA ALA A 116 -3.93 -9.66 11.99
C ALA A 116 -4.21 -9.09 10.60
N THR A 117 -3.80 -7.85 10.35
CA THR A 117 -3.95 -7.17 9.07
C THR A 117 -3.16 -7.87 7.96
N MET A 118 -1.93 -8.32 8.26
CA MET A 118 -1.10 -9.02 7.30
C MET A 118 -1.59 -10.43 7.02
N MET A 119 -1.74 -11.27 8.04
CA MET A 119 -1.94 -12.72 7.90
C MET A 119 -3.40 -13.12 7.74
N ALA A 120 -4.31 -12.53 8.52
CA ALA A 120 -5.74 -12.77 8.38
C ALA A 120 -6.41 -11.85 7.36
N SER A 121 -5.66 -10.88 6.80
CA SER A 121 -6.20 -9.84 5.92
C SER A 121 -7.33 -9.03 6.58
N ALA A 122 -7.26 -8.83 7.90
CA ALA A 122 -8.27 -8.22 8.73
C ALA A 122 -8.57 -6.78 8.30
N ASN A 123 -9.82 -6.49 7.94
CA ASN A 123 -10.25 -5.15 7.54
C ASN A 123 -10.45 -4.26 8.78
N ASP A 124 -11.01 -4.81 9.87
CA ASP A 124 -11.09 -4.16 11.17
C ASP A 124 -9.69 -3.80 11.73
N GLY A 125 -8.72 -4.69 11.56
CA GLY A 125 -7.32 -4.39 11.87
C GLY A 125 -6.73 -3.29 11.00
N ALA A 126 -7.08 -3.24 9.71
CA ALA A 126 -6.62 -2.19 8.80
C ALA A 126 -7.22 -0.82 9.16
N ASN A 127 -8.49 -0.76 9.55
CA ASN A 127 -9.13 0.45 10.05
C ASN A 127 -8.43 0.97 11.31
N LEU A 128 -8.23 0.10 12.31
CA LEU A 128 -7.53 0.41 13.56
C LEU A 128 -6.11 0.95 13.30
N LEU A 129 -5.37 0.36 12.35
CA LEU A 129 -4.06 0.87 11.94
C LEU A 129 -4.15 2.22 11.24
N ALA A 130 -5.19 2.46 10.42
CA ALA A 130 -5.41 3.74 9.76
C ALA A 130 -5.66 4.87 10.78
N GLU A 131 -6.46 4.62 11.81
CA GLU A 131 -6.61 5.57 12.93
C GLU A 131 -5.28 5.82 13.64
N TYR A 132 -4.48 4.77 13.87
CA TYR A 132 -3.19 4.88 14.53
C TYR A 132 -2.20 5.78 13.78
N PHE A 133 -1.96 5.54 12.49
CA PHE A 133 -1.00 6.36 11.75
C PHE A 133 -1.57 7.70 11.29
N GLY A 134 -2.89 7.77 11.05
CA GLY A 134 -3.57 9.00 10.64
C GLY A 134 -3.75 10.03 11.75
N GLY A 135 -3.70 9.59 13.01
CA GLY A 135 -3.81 10.49 14.16
C GLY A 135 -5.19 10.57 14.78
N GLY A 136 -6.05 9.56 14.57
CA GLY A 136 -7.27 9.36 15.33
C GLY A 136 -8.55 9.05 14.55
N THR A 137 -8.54 9.12 13.21
CA THR A 137 -9.68 8.73 12.39
C THR A 137 -9.25 7.92 11.17
N ILE A 138 -10.13 7.04 10.67
CA ILE A 138 -9.90 6.31 9.42
C ILE A 138 -9.71 7.28 8.24
N ALA A 139 -10.47 8.36 8.21
CA ALA A 139 -10.37 9.37 7.15
C ALA A 139 -9.00 10.06 7.11
N ASP A 140 -8.43 10.40 8.28
CA ASP A 140 -7.07 10.95 8.36
C ASP A 140 -6.03 9.91 7.93
N GLY A 141 -6.26 8.62 8.24
CA GLY A 141 -5.45 7.51 7.76
C GLY A 141 -5.46 7.40 6.23
N VAL A 142 -6.64 7.46 5.61
CA VAL A 142 -6.78 7.46 4.14
C VAL A 142 -6.11 8.69 3.53
N ALA A 143 -6.25 9.86 4.15
CA ALA A 143 -5.55 11.07 3.70
C ALA A 143 -4.01 10.88 3.77
N ALA A 144 -3.49 10.22 4.82
CA ALA A 144 -2.06 9.91 4.93
C ALA A 144 -1.62 8.90 3.84
N MET A 145 -2.45 7.90 3.50
CA MET A 145 -2.17 6.99 2.38
C MET A 145 -2.03 7.74 1.06
N ASN A 146 -2.95 8.65 0.75
CA ASN A 146 -2.89 9.44 -0.48
C ASN A 146 -1.76 10.49 -0.46
N ALA A 147 -1.39 11.00 0.70
CA ALA A 147 -0.21 11.84 0.84
C ALA A 147 1.09 11.06 0.53
N GLN A 148 1.17 9.79 0.95
CA GLN A 148 2.30 8.93 0.63
C GLN A 148 2.35 8.56 -0.86
N VAL A 149 1.20 8.35 -1.51
CA VAL A 149 1.10 8.18 -2.97
C VAL A 149 1.73 9.38 -3.69
N ALA A 150 1.37 10.60 -3.26
CA ALA A 150 1.91 11.82 -3.84
C ALA A 150 3.43 11.99 -3.55
N GLU A 151 3.89 11.64 -2.34
CA GLU A 151 5.32 11.69 -1.98
C GLU A 151 6.16 10.71 -2.81
N LEU A 152 5.61 9.55 -3.12
CA LEU A 152 6.25 8.56 -3.99
C LEU A 152 6.15 8.93 -5.48
N GLY A 153 5.41 9.97 -5.84
CA GLY A 153 5.21 10.42 -7.22
C GLY A 153 4.37 9.48 -8.08
N LEU A 154 3.53 8.65 -7.44
CA LEU A 154 2.69 7.67 -8.14
C LEU A 154 1.51 8.37 -8.82
N GLN A 155 1.20 7.95 -10.05
CA GLN A 155 0.23 8.64 -10.90
C GLN A 155 -1.09 7.88 -11.07
N HIS A 156 -1.10 6.58 -10.80
CA HIS A 156 -2.21 5.67 -11.07
C HIS A 156 -2.76 5.03 -9.79
N THR A 157 -2.69 5.75 -8.66
CA THR A 157 -3.15 5.24 -7.36
C THR A 157 -3.94 6.27 -6.60
N HIS A 158 -5.12 5.86 -6.13
CA HIS A 158 -5.91 6.58 -5.15
C HIS A 158 -6.58 5.59 -4.19
N PHE A 159 -6.51 5.86 -2.90
CA PHE A 159 -7.11 5.05 -1.86
C PHE A 159 -8.35 5.73 -1.28
N ALA A 160 -9.49 5.02 -1.27
CA ALA A 160 -10.73 5.44 -0.60
C ALA A 160 -10.89 4.79 0.80
N ASN A 161 -10.12 3.72 1.07
CA ASN A 161 -10.16 3.01 2.35
C ASN A 161 -8.83 2.28 2.62
N PRO A 162 -8.54 1.87 3.89
CA PRO A 162 -7.26 1.26 4.24
C PRO A 162 -7.18 -0.25 3.97
N HIS A 163 -8.23 -0.89 3.49
CA HIS A 163 -8.34 -2.35 3.45
C HIS A 163 -8.55 -2.95 2.05
N GLY A 164 -9.01 -2.17 1.07
CA GLY A 164 -9.19 -2.62 -0.30
C GLY A 164 -10.57 -3.17 -0.65
N ILE A 165 -11.61 -2.88 0.13
CA ILE A 165 -12.99 -3.06 -0.34
C ILE A 165 -13.19 -2.15 -1.54
N SER A 166 -13.78 -2.69 -2.62
CA SER A 166 -13.94 -1.96 -3.88
C SER A 166 -14.81 -0.72 -3.71
N ASP A 167 -14.33 0.39 -4.23
CA ASP A 167 -14.98 1.69 -4.33
C ASP A 167 -14.58 2.29 -5.67
N GLU A 168 -15.40 3.13 -6.28
CA GLU A 168 -15.11 3.74 -7.59
C GLU A 168 -13.82 4.56 -7.56
N ASP A 169 -13.53 5.21 -6.42
CA ASP A 169 -12.33 6.01 -6.22
C ASP A 169 -11.16 5.22 -5.59
N HIS A 170 -11.23 3.87 -5.55
CA HIS A 170 -10.21 3.01 -4.97
C HIS A 170 -9.50 2.16 -6.03
N TYR A 171 -8.36 2.64 -6.51
CA TYR A 171 -7.60 2.00 -7.57
C TYR A 171 -6.08 2.12 -7.37
N THR A 172 -5.35 1.30 -8.07
CA THR A 172 -3.89 1.33 -8.20
C THR A 172 -3.48 0.70 -9.52
N SER A 173 -2.19 0.78 -9.86
CA SER A 173 -1.60 0.04 -10.98
C SER A 173 -0.59 -1.01 -10.48
N CYS A 174 -0.16 -1.91 -11.36
CA CYS A 174 0.87 -2.89 -11.01
C CYS A 174 2.21 -2.22 -10.73
N TYR A 175 2.56 -1.18 -11.48
CA TYR A 175 3.77 -0.40 -11.25
C TYR A 175 3.73 0.34 -9.92
N ASP A 176 2.65 1.08 -9.65
CA ASP A 176 2.51 1.83 -8.41
C ASP A 176 2.52 0.92 -7.19
N MET A 177 1.84 -0.23 -7.27
CA MET A 177 1.85 -1.23 -6.18
C MET A 177 3.24 -1.83 -5.96
N ALA A 178 4.04 -2.03 -7.02
CA ALA A 178 5.42 -2.47 -6.88
C ALA A 178 6.29 -1.42 -6.18
N GLN A 179 6.13 -0.14 -6.52
CA GLN A 179 6.81 0.96 -5.84
C GLN A 179 6.35 1.12 -4.39
N ILE A 180 5.05 0.92 -4.10
CA ILE A 180 4.52 0.92 -2.74
C ILE A 180 5.16 -0.20 -1.90
N LEU A 181 5.27 -1.44 -2.45
CA LEU A 181 5.94 -2.52 -1.72
C LEU A 181 7.42 -2.20 -1.53
N ARG A 182 8.11 -1.68 -2.56
CA ARG A 182 9.51 -1.30 -2.49
C ARG A 182 9.75 -0.25 -1.39
N TRP A 183 8.92 0.78 -1.31
CA TRP A 183 8.95 1.76 -0.23
C TRP A 183 8.64 1.13 1.13
N ALA A 184 7.61 0.29 1.23
CA ALA A 184 7.23 -0.34 2.49
C ALA A 184 8.36 -1.22 3.05
N LEU A 185 9.12 -1.92 2.20
CA LEU A 185 10.29 -2.72 2.59
C LEU A 185 11.40 -1.87 3.24
N THR A 186 11.45 -0.56 3.01
CA THR A 186 12.39 0.34 3.70
C THR A 186 11.92 0.74 5.10
N GLN A 187 10.66 0.46 5.46
CA GLN A 187 10.12 0.86 6.75
C GLN A 187 10.54 -0.10 7.86
N PRO A 188 10.94 0.42 9.06
CA PRO A 188 11.45 -0.42 10.13
C PRO A 188 10.48 -1.53 10.56
N GLY A 189 10.90 -2.78 10.45
CA GLY A 189 10.13 -3.96 10.82
C GLY A 189 9.16 -4.48 9.77
N PHE A 190 8.90 -3.74 8.69
CA PHE A 190 7.94 -4.16 7.67
C PHE A 190 8.34 -5.48 7.00
N GLU A 191 9.60 -5.66 6.62
CA GLU A 191 10.04 -6.89 5.97
C GLU A 191 9.84 -8.11 6.87
N THR A 192 10.13 -8.00 8.17
CA THR A 192 9.87 -9.07 9.16
C THR A 192 8.38 -9.41 9.25
N LEU A 193 7.51 -8.42 9.23
CA LEU A 193 6.06 -8.59 9.20
C LEU A 193 5.59 -9.26 7.90
N PHE A 194 6.06 -8.77 6.76
CA PHE A 194 5.65 -9.20 5.42
C PHE A 194 6.12 -10.62 5.09
N THR A 195 7.31 -11.00 5.56
CA THR A 195 7.91 -12.31 5.28
C THR A 195 7.51 -13.39 6.28
N ARG A 196 6.81 -13.05 7.39
CA ARG A 196 6.40 -14.06 8.36
C ARG A 196 5.54 -15.15 7.73
N ASN A 197 5.92 -16.39 7.99
CA ASN A 197 5.22 -17.57 7.46
C ASN A 197 4.63 -18.47 8.54
N GLU A 198 5.20 -18.44 9.76
CA GLU A 198 4.72 -19.22 10.90
C GLU A 198 3.40 -18.63 11.41
N MET A 199 2.59 -19.53 11.99
CA MET A 199 1.36 -19.12 12.67
C MET A 199 1.64 -18.03 13.71
N TYR A 200 0.79 -17.02 13.74
CA TYR A 200 0.78 -15.99 14.78
C TYR A 200 -0.34 -16.25 15.79
N THR A 201 -0.06 -16.03 17.05
CA THR A 201 -1.02 -16.21 18.15
C THR A 201 -1.26 -14.88 18.84
N MET A 202 -2.49 -14.39 18.77
CA MET A 202 -2.97 -13.22 19.50
C MET A 202 -3.63 -13.69 20.82
N ALA A 203 -3.12 -13.18 21.92
CA ALA A 203 -3.67 -13.50 23.25
C ALA A 203 -5.08 -12.93 23.45
N PRO A 204 -5.86 -13.42 24.45
CA PRO A 204 -7.10 -12.77 24.85
C PRO A 204 -6.89 -11.29 25.20
N THR A 205 -7.89 -10.47 24.91
CA THR A 205 -7.88 -9.03 25.18
C THR A 205 -8.79 -8.70 26.38
N ASN A 206 -8.94 -7.42 26.70
CA ASN A 206 -9.85 -6.96 27.77
C ASN A 206 -11.33 -7.31 27.50
N ILE A 207 -11.72 -7.51 26.22
CA ILE A 207 -13.12 -7.81 25.83
C ILE A 207 -13.26 -9.24 25.32
N GLN A 208 -12.31 -9.72 24.50
CA GLN A 208 -12.36 -11.04 23.89
C GLN A 208 -11.56 -12.07 24.69
N PRO A 209 -12.21 -13.04 25.37
CA PRO A 209 -11.51 -14.01 26.20
C PRO A 209 -10.89 -15.17 25.41
N VAL A 210 -10.93 -15.13 24.06
CA VAL A 210 -10.51 -16.24 23.19
C VAL A 210 -9.20 -15.88 22.51
N THR A 211 -8.25 -16.82 22.51
CA THR A 211 -7.02 -16.75 21.72
C THR A 211 -7.34 -16.86 20.24
N ARG A 212 -6.78 -15.97 19.43
CA ARG A 212 -6.94 -15.96 17.97
C ARG A 212 -5.65 -16.45 17.31
N TYR A 213 -5.79 -17.27 16.26
CA TYR A 213 -4.66 -17.85 15.52
C TYR A 213 -4.72 -17.43 14.07
N PHE A 214 -3.62 -16.85 13.58
CA PHE A 214 -3.51 -16.39 12.19
C PHE A 214 -2.53 -17.28 11.44
N HIS A 215 -2.99 -17.93 10.38
CA HIS A 215 -2.22 -18.83 9.55
C HIS A 215 -1.91 -18.20 8.20
N GLN A 216 -0.81 -18.65 7.59
CA GLN A 216 -0.50 -18.27 6.20
C GLN A 216 -1.61 -18.73 5.24
N GLN A 217 -2.22 -17.76 4.53
CA GLN A 217 -3.32 -18.02 3.60
C GLN A 217 -2.85 -18.21 2.15
N ASP A 218 -1.67 -17.70 1.81
CA ASP A 218 -1.13 -17.83 0.47
C ASP A 218 -0.58 -19.25 0.23
N LYS A 219 -1.22 -19.97 -0.71
CA LYS A 219 -0.83 -21.33 -1.05
C LYS A 219 0.55 -21.43 -1.71
N MET A 220 1.09 -20.34 -2.26
CA MET A 220 2.44 -20.30 -2.80
C MET A 220 3.51 -20.26 -1.71
N ARG A 221 3.15 -19.93 -0.47
CA ARG A 221 4.04 -19.91 0.70
C ARG A 221 3.86 -21.12 1.63
N VAL A 222 2.87 -21.96 1.42
CA VAL A 222 2.62 -23.17 2.22
C VAL A 222 3.36 -24.36 1.63
N GLY A 223 4.39 -24.87 2.30
CA GLY A 223 5.29 -25.92 1.79
C GLY A 223 4.60 -27.22 1.37
N SER A 224 3.44 -27.58 1.95
CA SER A 224 2.64 -28.74 1.55
C SER A 224 1.73 -28.49 0.34
N SER A 225 1.66 -27.25 -0.15
CA SER A 225 0.83 -26.88 -1.29
C SER A 225 1.50 -27.25 -2.61
N ARG A 226 0.72 -27.75 -3.58
CA ARG A 226 1.21 -27.96 -4.96
C ARG A 226 1.64 -26.68 -5.67
N TYR A 227 1.24 -25.53 -5.14
CA TYR A 227 1.58 -24.21 -5.68
C TYR A 227 2.81 -23.60 -5.01
N TYR A 228 3.42 -24.28 -4.06
CA TYR A 228 4.54 -23.76 -3.30
C TYR A 228 5.69 -23.29 -4.20
N ILE A 229 6.19 -22.08 -3.95
CA ILE A 229 7.33 -21.47 -4.62
C ILE A 229 8.33 -21.06 -3.55
N PRO A 230 9.47 -21.78 -3.40
CA PRO A 230 10.45 -21.50 -2.33
C PRO A 230 11.03 -20.09 -2.37
N ALA A 231 11.14 -19.51 -3.57
CA ALA A 231 11.68 -18.16 -3.76
C ALA A 231 10.81 -17.05 -3.15
N ILE A 232 9.51 -17.27 -2.90
CA ILE A 232 8.62 -16.23 -2.35
C ILE A 232 8.87 -16.08 -0.84
N LEU A 233 9.49 -14.96 -0.45
CA LEU A 233 9.77 -14.62 0.93
C LEU A 233 8.53 -14.04 1.64
N GLY A 234 7.81 -13.14 0.98
CA GLY A 234 6.63 -12.46 1.50
C GLY A 234 5.59 -12.20 0.44
N SER A 235 4.31 -12.15 0.82
CA SER A 235 3.24 -11.90 -0.14
C SER A 235 1.97 -11.37 0.50
N LYS A 236 1.20 -10.59 -0.28
CA LYS A 236 -0.19 -10.22 0.05
C LYS A 236 -1.11 -10.62 -1.08
N ILE A 237 -2.18 -11.34 -0.73
CA ILE A 237 -3.23 -11.74 -1.66
C ILE A 237 -4.43 -10.80 -1.54
N GLY A 238 -5.14 -10.58 -2.65
CA GLY A 238 -6.38 -9.84 -2.70
C GLY A 238 -7.45 -10.53 -3.54
N TYR A 239 -8.71 -10.29 -3.19
CA TYR A 239 -9.87 -10.69 -3.97
C TYR A 239 -11.09 -9.85 -3.61
N THR A 240 -11.76 -9.34 -4.61
CA THR A 240 -13.17 -8.93 -4.58
C THR A 240 -13.82 -9.35 -5.90
N ASN A 241 -15.12 -9.31 -5.97
CA ASN A 241 -15.83 -9.68 -7.22
C ASN A 241 -15.45 -8.76 -8.40
N ILE A 242 -15.10 -7.50 -8.13
CA ILE A 242 -14.70 -6.51 -9.13
C ILE A 242 -13.21 -6.63 -9.44
N ALA A 243 -12.36 -6.64 -8.42
CA ALA A 243 -10.91 -6.72 -8.57
C ALA A 243 -10.43 -8.08 -9.12
N ARG A 244 -11.24 -9.13 -9.04
CA ARG A 244 -10.79 -10.50 -9.27
C ARG A 244 -9.64 -10.85 -8.32
N TYR A 245 -8.67 -11.65 -8.74
CA TYR A 245 -7.52 -12.00 -7.92
C TYR A 245 -6.37 -11.05 -8.20
N SER A 246 -5.89 -10.41 -7.14
CA SER A 246 -4.68 -9.59 -7.12
C SER A 246 -3.61 -10.24 -6.24
N TYR A 247 -2.36 -9.93 -6.51
CA TYR A 247 -1.22 -10.48 -5.80
C TYR A 247 -0.02 -9.52 -5.83
N VAL A 248 0.71 -9.47 -4.74
CA VAL A 248 2.00 -8.80 -4.67
C VAL A 248 2.94 -9.63 -3.79
N CYS A 249 4.18 -9.83 -4.24
CA CYS A 249 5.18 -10.56 -3.46
C CYS A 249 6.57 -9.97 -3.59
N LEU A 250 7.39 -10.29 -2.58
CA LEU A 250 8.84 -10.23 -2.60
C LEU A 250 9.34 -11.66 -2.80
N ALA A 251 10.18 -11.87 -3.80
CA ALA A 251 10.82 -13.16 -4.08
C ALA A 251 12.33 -13.00 -4.17
N GLU A 252 13.09 -14.02 -3.77
CA GLU A 252 14.56 -14.01 -3.84
C GLU A 252 15.09 -15.36 -4.31
N GLN A 253 16.04 -15.31 -5.25
CA GLN A 253 16.78 -16.48 -5.69
C GLN A 253 18.21 -16.08 -6.08
N ASN A 254 19.21 -16.78 -5.55
CA ASN A 254 20.64 -16.54 -5.83
C ASN A 254 21.10 -15.09 -5.59
N GLY A 255 20.50 -14.39 -4.62
CA GLY A 255 20.81 -13.00 -4.30
C GLY A 255 20.15 -11.97 -5.21
N VAL A 256 19.30 -12.39 -6.14
CA VAL A 256 18.42 -11.51 -6.92
C VAL A 256 17.08 -11.39 -6.20
N ARG A 257 16.67 -10.15 -5.88
CA ARG A 257 15.42 -9.84 -5.17
C ARG A 257 14.44 -9.18 -6.13
N LEU A 258 13.28 -9.77 -6.28
CA LEU A 258 12.24 -9.33 -7.21
C LEU A 258 10.93 -9.01 -6.49
N ILE A 259 10.29 -7.94 -6.92
CA ILE A 259 8.89 -7.66 -6.62
C ILE A 259 8.06 -8.12 -7.83
N CYS A 260 7.05 -8.94 -7.59
CA CYS A 260 6.08 -9.37 -8.60
C CYS A 260 4.68 -8.93 -8.19
N VAL A 261 4.04 -8.16 -9.05
CA VAL A 261 2.63 -7.74 -8.90
C VAL A 261 1.83 -8.31 -10.05
N THR A 262 0.66 -8.89 -9.75
CA THR A 262 -0.33 -9.31 -10.74
C THR A 262 -1.73 -8.85 -10.32
N MET A 263 -2.51 -8.36 -11.28
CA MET A 263 -3.88 -7.90 -11.03
C MET A 263 -4.86 -8.44 -12.08
N GLN A 264 -6.14 -8.51 -11.71
CA GLN A 264 -7.23 -8.97 -12.59
C GLN A 264 -7.06 -10.42 -13.11
N SER A 265 -6.54 -11.35 -12.29
CA SER A 265 -6.57 -12.78 -12.68
C SER A 265 -7.98 -13.34 -12.45
N ASN A 266 -8.56 -14.02 -13.43
CA ASN A 266 -9.96 -14.46 -13.37
C ASN A 266 -10.19 -15.61 -12.37
N LEU A 267 -9.26 -16.54 -12.27
CA LEU A 267 -9.35 -17.68 -11.37
C LEU A 267 -8.19 -17.69 -10.37
N LYS A 268 -8.46 -18.20 -9.17
CA LYS A 268 -7.43 -18.38 -8.13
C LYS A 268 -6.27 -19.26 -8.59
N THR A 269 -6.56 -20.28 -9.40
CA THR A 269 -5.56 -21.18 -9.97
C THR A 269 -4.68 -20.50 -11.00
N ASP A 270 -5.28 -19.61 -11.81
CA ASP A 270 -4.57 -18.89 -12.86
C ASP A 270 -3.56 -17.94 -12.24
N LYS A 271 -3.97 -17.18 -11.21
CA LYS A 271 -3.05 -16.35 -10.42
C LYS A 271 -1.80 -17.15 -9.97
N TYR A 272 -1.98 -18.36 -9.46
CA TYR A 272 -0.84 -19.18 -9.00
C TYR A 272 0.07 -19.63 -10.15
N ASN A 273 -0.52 -19.99 -11.28
CA ASN A 273 0.24 -20.41 -12.46
C ASN A 273 0.96 -19.23 -13.08
N ASP A 274 0.28 -18.09 -13.23
CA ASP A 274 0.82 -16.89 -13.85
C ASP A 274 1.98 -16.31 -13.02
N VAL A 275 1.84 -16.22 -11.69
CA VAL A 275 2.94 -15.78 -10.82
C VAL A 275 4.14 -16.71 -10.91
N ARG A 276 3.93 -18.05 -10.96
CA ARG A 276 5.03 -18.99 -11.17
C ARG A 276 5.72 -18.75 -12.51
N THR A 277 4.94 -18.64 -13.59
CA THR A 277 5.48 -18.40 -14.94
C THR A 277 6.31 -17.12 -15.00
N LEU A 278 5.82 -16.05 -14.35
CA LEU A 278 6.52 -14.76 -14.29
C LEU A 278 7.82 -14.84 -13.49
N LEU A 279 7.81 -15.46 -12.32
CA LEU A 279 9.01 -15.60 -11.49
C LEU A 279 10.03 -16.54 -12.13
N ASP A 280 9.60 -17.68 -12.70
CA ASP A 280 10.47 -18.62 -13.39
C ASP A 280 11.14 -17.94 -14.59
N HIS A 281 10.38 -17.15 -15.37
CA HIS A 281 10.93 -16.35 -16.48
C HIS A 281 11.94 -15.33 -15.96
N ALA A 282 11.58 -14.54 -14.94
CA ALA A 282 12.45 -13.49 -14.44
C ALA A 282 13.77 -14.04 -13.86
N PHE A 283 13.73 -15.08 -13.02
CA PHE A 283 14.93 -15.68 -12.44
C PHE A 283 15.78 -16.47 -13.46
N THR A 284 15.23 -16.82 -14.60
CA THR A 284 15.96 -17.45 -15.70
C THR A 284 16.62 -16.42 -16.58
N THR A 285 15.98 -15.27 -16.78
CA THR A 285 16.45 -14.18 -17.66
C THR A 285 17.42 -13.25 -16.95
N PHE A 286 17.23 -13.02 -15.65
CA PHE A 286 18.00 -12.05 -14.84
C PHE A 286 18.73 -12.81 -13.73
N THR A 287 19.95 -13.26 -14.03
CA THR A 287 20.68 -14.18 -13.15
C THR A 287 21.67 -13.50 -12.22
N GLY A 288 22.02 -12.24 -12.46
CA GLY A 288 22.96 -11.50 -11.64
C GLY A 288 23.05 -10.02 -11.97
N TYR A 289 23.61 -9.27 -11.03
CA TYR A 289 23.83 -7.82 -11.19
C TYR A 289 25.12 -7.52 -11.97
N THR A 290 25.05 -6.51 -12.82
CA THR A 290 26.18 -5.98 -13.60
C THR A 290 26.57 -4.61 -13.07
N ASP A 291 27.84 -4.38 -12.80
CA ASP A 291 28.37 -3.07 -12.43
C ASP A 291 28.43 -2.17 -13.68
N ILE A 292 27.73 -1.05 -13.64
CA ILE A 292 27.74 0.00 -14.67
C ILE A 292 28.62 1.11 -14.13
N PRO A 293 29.85 1.27 -14.64
CA PRO A 293 30.76 2.34 -14.22
C PRO A 293 30.17 3.70 -14.59
N ALA A 294 30.58 4.74 -13.85
CA ALA A 294 30.27 6.10 -14.25
C ALA A 294 30.74 6.35 -15.68
N GLN A 295 29.86 6.86 -16.54
CA GLN A 295 30.13 7.09 -17.97
C GLN A 295 30.74 8.48 -18.23
N GLY A 296 30.97 9.26 -17.15
CA GLY A 296 31.54 10.60 -17.23
C GLY A 296 30.58 11.65 -17.76
N VAL A 297 29.27 11.38 -17.71
CA VAL A 297 28.26 12.37 -18.07
C VAL A 297 28.20 13.41 -16.97
N THR A 298 28.51 14.68 -17.33
CA THR A 298 28.55 15.80 -16.38
C THR A 298 27.72 16.98 -16.88
N ALA A 299 27.23 17.77 -15.96
CA ALA A 299 26.56 19.04 -16.23
C ALA A 299 26.86 20.06 -15.13
N GLN A 300 26.72 21.35 -15.45
CA GLN A 300 26.83 22.43 -14.49
C GLN A 300 25.41 22.83 -14.03
N MET A 301 25.26 23.06 -12.73
CA MET A 301 23.99 23.51 -12.14
C MET A 301 24.24 24.76 -11.28
N GLU A 302 23.46 25.80 -11.50
CA GLU A 302 23.53 27.04 -10.72
C GLU A 302 23.06 26.79 -9.28
N VAL A 303 23.81 27.32 -8.30
CA VAL A 303 23.46 27.33 -6.90
C VAL A 303 22.91 28.69 -6.53
N VAL A 304 21.72 28.73 -5.91
CA VAL A 304 21.05 29.94 -5.43
C VAL A 304 20.87 29.87 -3.93
N GLY A 305 21.28 30.90 -3.21
CA GLY A 305 21.10 31.06 -1.77
C GLY A 305 20.69 32.48 -1.40
N GLY A 306 19.73 32.64 -0.49
CA GLY A 306 19.24 33.96 -0.10
C GLY A 306 18.62 34.80 -1.23
N GLY A 307 18.20 34.15 -2.32
CA GLY A 307 17.63 34.80 -3.52
C GLY A 307 18.66 35.27 -4.54
N SER A 308 19.95 34.99 -4.36
CA SER A 308 21.03 35.38 -5.29
C SER A 308 21.81 34.16 -5.76
N ALA A 309 22.37 34.25 -6.98
CA ALA A 309 23.29 33.27 -7.49
C ALA A 309 24.57 33.25 -6.65
N MET A 310 25.05 32.08 -6.26
CA MET A 310 26.23 31.88 -5.42
C MET A 310 27.40 31.25 -6.19
N GLY A 311 27.12 30.55 -7.28
CA GLY A 311 28.11 29.85 -8.08
C GLY A 311 27.49 28.69 -8.83
N THR A 312 28.33 27.76 -9.29
CA THR A 312 27.91 26.55 -9.97
C THR A 312 28.51 25.33 -9.30
N VAL A 313 27.78 24.22 -9.33
CA VAL A 313 28.25 22.87 -8.93
C VAL A 313 28.33 21.98 -10.14
N THR A 314 29.22 20.98 -10.10
CA THR A 314 29.27 19.93 -11.12
C THR A 314 28.36 18.77 -10.66
N VAL A 315 27.47 18.36 -11.55
CA VAL A 315 26.61 17.18 -11.35
C VAL A 315 27.14 16.09 -12.28
N SER A 316 27.27 14.87 -11.76
CA SER A 316 27.75 13.71 -12.51
C SER A 316 27.00 12.45 -12.21
N ASP A 317 27.08 11.48 -13.12
CA ASP A 317 26.54 10.15 -12.90
C ASP A 317 27.40 9.35 -11.90
N PRO A 318 26.76 8.68 -10.90
CA PRO A 318 27.52 7.99 -9.83
C PRO A 318 28.12 6.64 -10.26
N GLY A 319 27.69 6.07 -11.42
CA GLY A 319 27.79 4.64 -11.66
C GLY A 319 26.83 3.84 -10.77
N VAL A 320 26.36 2.72 -11.23
CA VAL A 320 25.33 1.93 -10.52
C VAL A 320 25.53 0.44 -10.76
N ARG A 321 24.85 -0.37 -9.98
CA ARG A 321 24.75 -1.81 -10.18
C ARG A 321 23.33 -2.16 -10.59
N LEU A 322 23.16 -2.71 -11.80
CA LEU A 322 21.85 -3.01 -12.38
C LEU A 322 21.69 -4.51 -12.63
N LEU A 323 20.47 -4.97 -12.50
CA LEU A 323 20.07 -6.30 -12.91
C LEU A 323 19.76 -6.27 -14.40
N LEU A 324 20.65 -6.83 -15.23
CA LEU A 324 20.49 -6.89 -16.67
C LEU A 324 20.05 -8.30 -17.11
N ALA A 325 19.30 -8.38 -18.21
CA ALA A 325 19.00 -9.65 -18.86
C ALA A 325 20.28 -10.34 -19.35
N ASP A 326 20.29 -11.65 -19.31
CA ASP A 326 21.43 -12.46 -19.76
C ASP A 326 21.83 -12.08 -21.20
N GLY A 327 23.12 -11.86 -21.39
CA GLY A 327 23.70 -11.42 -22.67
C GLY A 327 23.79 -9.90 -22.85
N LEU A 328 23.19 -9.08 -21.96
CA LEU A 328 23.42 -7.66 -21.92
C LEU A 328 24.63 -7.31 -21.04
N THR A 329 25.29 -6.21 -21.39
CA THR A 329 26.49 -5.69 -20.71
C THR A 329 26.32 -4.21 -20.39
N ALA A 330 27.32 -3.59 -19.76
CA ALA A 330 27.34 -2.15 -19.54
C ALA A 330 27.22 -1.33 -20.84
N ASP A 331 27.65 -1.87 -21.97
CA ASP A 331 27.56 -1.20 -23.28
C ASP A 331 26.10 -1.04 -23.77
N ASN A 332 25.17 -1.79 -23.18
CA ASN A 332 23.73 -1.68 -23.47
C ASN A 332 23.04 -0.62 -22.61
N VAL A 333 23.76 0.03 -21.71
CA VAL A 333 23.23 1.03 -20.79
C VAL A 333 23.73 2.42 -21.16
N SER A 334 22.84 3.33 -21.45
CA SER A 334 23.13 4.76 -21.62
C SER A 334 22.68 5.53 -20.38
N VAL A 335 23.41 6.65 -20.11
CA VAL A 335 23.04 7.51 -18.98
C VAL A 335 22.76 8.94 -19.46
N SER A 336 21.80 9.60 -18.83
CA SER A 336 21.51 11.01 -18.99
C SER A 336 21.28 11.64 -17.61
N LEU A 337 21.40 12.97 -17.52
CA LEU A 337 21.14 13.71 -16.29
C LEU A 337 19.80 14.44 -16.39
N GLU A 338 18.95 14.25 -15.40
CA GLU A 338 17.74 15.05 -15.16
C GLU A 338 18.03 16.01 -14.00
N LEU A 339 18.04 17.31 -14.29
CA LEU A 339 18.41 18.35 -13.35
C LEU A 339 17.29 19.36 -13.18
N PRO A 340 17.07 19.89 -11.96
CA PRO A 340 16.25 21.08 -11.78
C PRO A 340 16.94 22.29 -12.43
N GLU A 341 16.18 23.34 -12.71
CA GLU A 341 16.71 24.59 -13.30
C GLU A 341 17.87 25.15 -12.49
N ARG A 342 17.81 25.02 -11.16
CA ARG A 342 18.84 25.48 -10.22
C ARG A 342 18.80 24.70 -8.90
N TYR A 343 19.91 24.69 -8.19
CA TYR A 343 20.00 24.16 -6.84
C TYR A 343 19.70 25.26 -5.82
N ILE A 344 18.61 25.11 -5.07
CA ILE A 344 18.29 26.02 -3.95
C ILE A 344 19.00 25.52 -2.71
N LEU A 345 19.94 26.31 -2.17
CA LEU A 345 20.74 25.91 -1.01
C LEU A 345 19.86 25.62 0.21
N GLY A 346 20.04 24.42 0.81
CA GLY A 346 19.25 23.94 1.94
C GLY A 346 17.98 23.17 1.55
N VAL A 347 17.73 22.99 0.24
CA VAL A 347 16.69 22.13 -0.29
C VAL A 347 17.38 20.96 -1.00
N ASP A 348 16.95 19.73 -0.76
CA ASP A 348 17.47 18.55 -1.49
C ASP A 348 17.21 18.74 -2.98
N PRO A 349 18.25 18.84 -3.83
CA PRO A 349 18.04 18.99 -5.26
C PRO A 349 17.51 17.69 -5.85
N GLU A 350 16.48 17.79 -6.66
CA GLU A 350 15.96 16.68 -7.45
C GLU A 350 16.84 16.48 -8.70
N ALA A 351 18.12 16.14 -8.47
CA ALA A 351 19.10 15.87 -9.51
C ALA A 351 19.31 14.36 -9.63
N TYR A 352 19.03 13.79 -10.80
CA TYR A 352 19.07 12.36 -11.05
C TYR A 352 19.94 12.01 -12.25
N ALA A 353 20.67 10.89 -12.15
CA ALA A 353 21.22 10.16 -13.27
C ALA A 353 20.19 9.10 -13.69
N VAL A 354 19.77 9.14 -14.94
CA VAL A 354 18.79 8.22 -15.54
C VAL A 354 19.54 7.23 -16.40
N TYR A 355 19.53 5.97 -15.98
CA TYR A 355 20.14 4.86 -16.70
C TYR A 355 19.07 4.18 -17.54
N THR A 356 19.28 4.19 -18.87
CA THR A 356 18.36 3.59 -19.85
C THR A 356 19.00 2.36 -20.46
N ILE A 357 18.34 1.21 -20.35
CA ILE A 357 18.78 -0.06 -20.88
C ILE A 357 18.19 -0.23 -22.27
N GLN A 358 19.01 -0.61 -23.24
CA GLN A 358 18.63 -0.85 -24.63
C GLN A 358 18.97 -2.28 -25.03
N GLY A 359 18.02 -2.97 -25.65
CA GLY A 359 18.18 -4.34 -26.10
C GLY A 359 17.65 -5.38 -25.10
N GLY A 360 17.69 -6.65 -25.47
CA GLY A 360 17.08 -7.75 -24.73
C GLY A 360 15.60 -7.91 -25.05
N ASP A 361 14.89 -8.58 -24.15
CA ASP A 361 13.45 -8.90 -24.30
C ASP A 361 12.51 -7.72 -24.04
N VAL A 362 13.05 -6.60 -23.59
CA VAL A 362 12.28 -5.40 -23.31
C VAL A 362 11.91 -4.77 -24.65
N GLN A 363 10.65 -4.87 -25.05
CA GLN A 363 10.13 -4.23 -26.27
C GLN A 363 10.25 -2.71 -26.24
N GLU A 364 10.44 -2.14 -25.05
CA GLU A 364 10.62 -0.72 -24.79
C GLU A 364 11.86 -0.52 -23.91
N SER A 365 12.58 0.58 -24.13
CA SER A 365 13.72 0.94 -23.30
C SER A 365 13.25 1.15 -21.85
N THR A 366 13.82 0.40 -20.92
CA THR A 366 13.54 0.54 -19.49
C THR A 366 14.54 1.48 -18.87
N SER A 367 14.10 2.40 -18.02
CA SER A 367 14.97 3.33 -17.34
C SER A 367 14.78 3.33 -15.83
N VAL A 368 15.83 3.66 -15.10
CA VAL A 368 15.82 3.80 -13.65
C VAL A 368 16.61 5.04 -13.23
N ARG A 369 16.17 5.70 -12.17
CA ARG A 369 16.74 6.94 -11.65
C ARG A 369 17.54 6.68 -10.39
N PHE A 370 18.74 7.27 -10.33
CA PHE A 370 19.56 7.33 -9.11
C PHE A 370 19.92 8.78 -8.81
N LYS A 371 20.07 9.13 -7.53
CA LYS A 371 20.58 10.45 -7.16
C LYS A 371 21.95 10.69 -7.83
N ALA A 372 22.07 11.81 -8.51
CA ALA A 372 23.33 12.21 -9.13
C ALA A 372 24.36 12.68 -8.07
N ASN A 373 25.64 12.55 -8.36
CA ASN A 373 26.69 13.15 -7.53
C ASN A 373 26.71 14.66 -7.75
N ILE A 374 26.92 15.42 -6.67
CA ILE A 374 27.05 16.88 -6.72
C ILE A 374 28.38 17.24 -6.07
N GLU A 375 29.28 17.83 -6.84
CA GLU A 375 30.64 18.23 -6.44
C GLU A 375 30.79 19.75 -6.48
N GLY A 376 31.67 20.30 -5.60
CA GLY A 376 31.96 21.72 -5.53
C GLY A 376 30.97 22.54 -4.68
N LEU A 377 30.02 21.91 -3.99
CA LEU A 377 29.06 22.63 -3.16
C LEU A 377 29.74 23.32 -1.96
N GLU A 378 30.69 22.66 -1.32
CA GLU A 378 31.42 23.21 -0.17
C GLU A 378 32.22 24.45 -0.56
N GLU A 379 32.84 24.45 -1.73
CA GLU A 379 33.59 25.59 -2.28
C GLU A 379 32.67 26.78 -2.58
N VAL A 380 31.49 26.52 -3.16
CA VAL A 380 30.47 27.55 -3.43
C VAL A 380 29.97 28.16 -2.12
N VAL A 381 29.69 27.33 -1.11
CA VAL A 381 29.24 27.81 0.21
C VAL A 381 30.36 28.61 0.91
N ALA A 382 31.63 28.14 0.88
CA ALA A 382 32.74 28.81 1.50
C ALA A 382 33.06 30.17 0.85
N ALA A 383 32.97 30.25 -0.49
CA ALA A 383 33.17 31.51 -1.24
C ALA A 383 32.10 32.57 -0.90
N ASN A 384 30.93 32.14 -0.40
CA ASN A 384 29.82 32.99 -0.06
C ASN A 384 29.54 33.02 1.47
N ALA A 385 30.52 32.74 2.31
CA ALA A 385 30.39 32.62 3.78
C ALA A 385 29.79 33.88 4.46
N ASN A 386 29.78 35.02 3.80
CA ASN A 386 29.13 36.25 4.28
C ASN A 386 27.64 36.35 3.94
N VAL A 387 27.09 35.44 3.13
CA VAL A 387 25.66 35.33 2.85
C VAL A 387 25.03 34.64 4.05
N GLN A 388 24.19 35.34 4.81
CA GLN A 388 23.40 34.70 5.87
C GLN A 388 22.48 33.64 5.23
N LEU A 389 22.93 32.39 5.33
CA LEU A 389 22.08 31.26 5.00
C LEU A 389 20.88 31.28 5.94
N PRO A 390 19.64 31.11 5.45
CA PRO A 390 18.54 30.77 6.33
C PRO A 390 19.03 29.52 7.09
N ALA A 391 18.98 29.61 8.45
CA ALA A 391 19.41 28.50 9.30
C ALA A 391 18.85 27.21 8.70
N SER A 392 19.76 26.27 8.39
CA SER A 392 19.36 25.00 7.81
C SER A 392 18.29 24.43 8.72
N ARG A 393 17.02 24.59 8.34
CA ARG A 393 16.00 23.73 8.87
C ARG A 393 16.41 22.37 8.35
N ASN A 394 17.08 21.60 9.21
CA ASN A 394 16.97 20.19 9.18
C ASN A 394 15.47 19.93 9.20
N ILE A 395 14.86 19.88 8.02
CA ILE A 395 13.59 19.26 7.83
C ILE A 395 13.92 17.77 7.98
N LYS A 396 14.19 17.37 9.23
CA LYS A 396 13.79 16.06 9.63
C LYS A 396 12.31 16.07 9.25
N LYS A 397 11.96 15.31 8.24
CA LYS A 397 10.60 15.01 7.85
C LYS A 397 9.86 14.54 9.10
N THR A 398 9.36 15.47 9.85
CA THR A 398 8.38 15.23 10.89
C THR A 398 7.11 15.78 10.29
N ALA A 399 6.15 14.88 10.06
CA ALA A 399 4.75 15.22 9.80
C ALA A 399 4.19 16.29 10.80
N GLY A 400 4.96 16.64 11.84
CA GLY A 400 4.73 17.71 12.78
C GLY A 400 4.91 19.14 12.23
N GLY A 401 5.62 19.37 11.11
CA GLY A 401 5.87 20.73 10.61
C GLY A 401 4.64 21.34 9.93
N LEU A 402 3.87 20.54 9.21
CA LEU A 402 2.59 20.97 8.62
C LEU A 402 1.49 21.13 9.69
N LEU A 403 1.51 20.29 10.75
CA LEU A 403 0.60 20.46 11.89
C LEU A 403 0.84 21.77 12.66
N ALA A 404 2.09 22.22 12.79
CA ALA A 404 2.39 23.47 13.49
C ALA A 404 1.89 24.72 12.73
N ILE A 405 1.89 24.69 11.39
CA ILE A 405 1.35 25.79 10.57
C ILE A 405 -0.19 25.74 10.56
N SER A 406 -0.79 24.56 10.52
CA SER A 406 -2.25 24.41 10.61
C SER A 406 -2.78 24.70 12.03
N LEU A 407 -2.06 24.31 13.09
CA LEU A 407 -2.42 24.67 14.47
C LEU A 407 -2.34 26.18 14.70
N GLY A 408 -1.33 26.87 14.14
CA GLY A 408 -1.23 28.33 14.18
C GLY A 408 -2.39 29.01 13.46
N ALA A 409 -2.81 28.50 12.30
CA ALA A 409 -3.94 29.04 11.55
C ALA A 409 -5.29 28.74 12.22
N THR A 410 -5.48 27.55 12.80
CA THR A 410 -6.71 27.20 13.54
C THR A 410 -6.82 27.96 14.86
N VAL A 411 -5.73 28.17 15.59
CA VAL A 411 -5.74 29.01 16.81
C VAL A 411 -6.05 30.46 16.47
N LEU A 412 -5.48 30.98 15.38
CA LEU A 412 -5.79 32.35 14.92
C LEU A 412 -7.26 32.48 14.49
N ALA A 413 -7.81 31.51 13.78
CA ALA A 413 -9.22 31.46 13.40
C ALA A 413 -10.13 31.34 14.62
N ALA A 414 -9.79 30.52 15.61
CA ALA A 414 -10.54 30.40 16.87
C ALA A 414 -10.53 31.71 17.68
N VAL A 415 -9.40 32.40 17.73
CA VAL A 415 -9.31 33.73 18.41
C VAL A 415 -10.17 34.77 17.69
N VAL A 416 -10.16 34.77 16.35
CA VAL A 416 -11.01 35.70 15.56
C VAL A 416 -12.50 35.40 15.76
N VAL A 417 -12.89 34.11 15.73
CA VAL A 417 -14.28 33.69 16.00
C VAL A 417 -14.71 34.05 17.42
N PHE A 418 -13.84 33.85 18.42
CA PHE A 418 -14.12 34.22 19.81
C PHE A 418 -14.25 35.74 19.99
N ALA A 419 -13.42 36.52 19.29
CA ALA A 419 -13.53 37.98 19.27
C ALA A 419 -14.86 38.44 18.63
N ILE A 420 -15.28 37.84 17.52
CA ILE A 420 -16.56 38.12 16.86
C ILE A 420 -17.75 37.78 17.76
N ILE A 421 -17.70 36.63 18.46
CA ILE A 421 -18.74 36.23 19.42
C ILE A 421 -18.82 37.20 20.58
N ARG A 422 -17.67 37.67 21.14
CA ARG A 422 -17.63 38.70 22.21
C ARG A 422 -18.18 40.04 21.75
N ILE A 423 -17.86 40.47 20.53
CA ILE A 423 -18.37 41.72 19.95
C ILE A 423 -19.89 41.60 19.75
N ARG A 424 -20.40 40.48 19.23
CA ARG A 424 -21.85 40.26 19.07
C ARG A 424 -22.58 40.17 20.41
N ALA A 425 -21.97 39.57 21.43
CA ALA A 425 -22.55 39.53 22.80
C ALA A 425 -22.59 40.91 23.46
N LYS A 426 -21.59 41.77 23.22
CA LYS A 426 -21.54 43.15 23.72
C LYS A 426 -22.59 44.04 23.05
N ASN A 427 -22.88 43.83 21.76
CA ASN A 427 -23.90 44.59 21.03
C ASN A 427 -25.35 44.14 21.36
N LYS A 428 -25.55 42.92 21.92
CA LYS A 428 -26.87 42.48 22.43
C LYS A 428 -27.26 43.04 23.79
N ARG A 429 -26.33 43.72 24.50
CA ARG A 429 -26.57 44.31 25.85
C ARG A 429 -26.86 45.81 25.85
N ARG A 430 -27.19 46.42 24.70
CA ARG A 430 -27.70 47.80 24.69
C ARG A 430 -29.22 47.78 24.91
N PRO A 431 -29.76 48.45 25.91
CA PRO A 431 -31.20 48.46 26.21
C PRO A 431 -31.95 49.27 25.13
N ARG A 432 -32.93 48.66 24.50
CA ARG A 432 -33.93 49.37 23.69
C ARG A 432 -34.92 50.01 24.63
N SER A 433 -35.05 51.34 24.55
CA SER A 433 -36.05 52.15 25.21
C SER A 433 -37.46 51.72 24.83
N ARG A 434 -38.32 51.62 25.84
CA ARG A 434 -39.76 51.35 25.77
C ARG A 434 -40.50 52.44 24.98
N HIS A 435 -41.34 52.02 24.02
CA HIS A 435 -42.59 52.75 23.74
C HIS A 435 -43.76 51.79 23.96
N ARG A 436 -44.64 52.22 24.80
CA ARG A 436 -45.85 51.60 25.32
C ARG A 436 -47.02 52.01 24.42
N THR A 437 -47.83 51.08 23.91
CA THR A 437 -49.24 51.30 23.58
C THR A 437 -50.04 50.07 23.93
N ASP A 438 -51.18 50.36 24.55
CA ASP A 438 -52.06 49.46 25.28
C ASP A 438 -53.05 48.64 24.43
N ARG A 439 -53.45 47.49 24.98
CA ARG A 439 -54.78 46.83 25.04
C ARG A 439 -55.27 45.99 23.84
N PRO A 440 -56.23 45.01 24.06
CA PRO A 440 -56.44 44.10 25.20
C PRO A 440 -56.75 42.62 24.75
N THR A 441 -56.68 41.69 25.69
CA THR A 441 -57.29 40.35 25.69
C THR A 441 -58.82 40.44 25.89
N PRO A 442 -59.68 39.42 25.63
CA PRO A 442 -59.77 38.09 26.21
C PRO A 442 -60.49 37.01 25.30
N PRO A 443 -61.15 35.93 25.78
CA PRO A 443 -60.74 34.87 26.73
C PRO A 443 -61.05 33.43 26.25
N LEU A 444 -60.50 32.46 26.99
CA LEU A 444 -61.01 31.17 27.49
C LEU A 444 -62.03 30.29 26.74
N GLN A 445 -61.77 29.01 26.92
CA GLN A 445 -62.66 27.81 26.93
C GLN A 445 -62.50 26.91 25.69
N GLY A 446 -62.41 25.59 25.79
CA GLY A 446 -62.81 24.68 26.82
C GLY A 446 -62.38 23.23 26.51
N GLU A 447 -62.45 22.49 27.53
CA GLU A 447 -62.32 21.04 27.63
C GLU A 447 -63.01 20.20 26.55
N ALA A 448 -62.43 19.05 26.19
CA ALA A 448 -63.13 17.78 26.43
C ALA A 448 -62.26 16.58 26.01
N ALA A 449 -62.21 15.66 26.92
CA ALA A 449 -61.73 14.31 26.77
C ALA A 449 -62.55 13.50 25.78
N LEU A 450 -61.95 12.51 25.14
CA LEU A 450 -62.54 11.16 25.06
C LEU A 450 -61.52 10.09 24.62
N ARG A 451 -61.65 8.98 25.34
CA ARG A 451 -60.94 7.71 25.26
C ARG A 451 -61.15 7.03 23.92
N SER A 452 -60.22 6.21 23.45
CA SER A 452 -60.32 4.73 23.46
C SER A 452 -59.25 4.05 22.65
N ASN A 453 -58.63 3.07 23.25
CA ASN A 453 -58.26 1.71 22.80
C ASN A 453 -57.85 1.49 21.35
N ALA A 454 -56.58 1.09 21.16
CA ALA A 454 -56.30 -0.26 20.64
C ALA A 454 -54.79 -0.49 20.72
N GLY A 455 -54.42 -1.60 21.34
CA GLY A 455 -53.04 -2.00 21.49
C GLY A 455 -52.45 -2.46 20.15
N GLU A 456 -51.25 -1.99 19.91
CA GLU A 456 -50.37 -2.59 18.91
C GLU A 456 -49.05 -2.86 19.56
N VAL A 457 -48.75 -4.15 19.67
CA VAL A 457 -47.49 -4.69 20.18
C VAL A 457 -46.43 -4.40 19.17
N VAL A 458 -45.57 -3.42 19.43
CA VAL A 458 -44.33 -3.24 18.66
C VAL A 458 -43.36 -4.32 19.14
N GLN A 459 -43.23 -5.37 18.35
CA GLN A 459 -42.13 -6.32 18.45
C GLN A 459 -40.81 -5.58 18.18
N ARG A 460 -39.98 -5.48 19.21
CA ARG A 460 -38.58 -5.13 19.06
C ARG A 460 -37.91 -6.23 18.22
N LYS A 461 -37.53 -5.91 16.99
CA LYS A 461 -36.63 -6.74 16.18
C LYS A 461 -35.31 -6.86 16.91
N GLY A 462 -34.99 -8.10 17.34
CA GLY A 462 -33.67 -8.46 17.86
C GLY A 462 -32.59 -8.31 16.80
N TYR A 463 -31.45 -7.82 17.23
CA TYR A 463 -30.24 -7.72 16.41
C TYR A 463 -29.76 -9.11 16.00
N PRO A 464 -29.23 -9.29 14.77
CA PRO A 464 -28.66 -10.57 14.36
C PRO A 464 -27.36 -10.84 15.12
N SER A 465 -27.30 -11.99 15.76
CA SER A 465 -26.08 -12.54 16.36
C SER A 465 -25.10 -12.92 15.26
N TYR A 466 -23.90 -12.36 15.30
CA TYR A 466 -22.80 -12.71 14.39
C TYR A 466 -22.30 -14.12 14.69
N ASN A 467 -22.28 -14.98 13.68
CA ASN A 467 -21.69 -16.32 13.77
C ASN A 467 -20.20 -16.25 13.48
N LEU A 468 -19.39 -16.51 14.50
CA LEU A 468 -17.95 -16.77 14.38
C LEU A 468 -17.75 -18.12 13.67
N SER A 469 -17.17 -18.13 12.48
CA SER A 469 -16.66 -19.37 11.91
C SER A 469 -15.24 -19.62 12.43
N VAL A 470 -15.16 -20.32 13.57
CA VAL A 470 -13.89 -20.84 14.11
C VAL A 470 -13.61 -22.19 13.47
N SER A 471 -12.57 -22.29 12.65
CA SER A 471 -12.09 -23.58 12.16
C SER A 471 -11.27 -24.25 13.26
N LEU A 472 -11.86 -25.18 13.96
CA LEU A 472 -11.16 -26.07 14.91
C LEU A 472 -10.47 -27.20 14.14
N THR A 473 -9.18 -27.11 13.95
CA THR A 473 -8.33 -28.23 13.59
C THR A 473 -7.83 -28.90 14.86
N LEU A 474 -8.34 -30.07 15.16
CA LEU A 474 -7.77 -30.96 16.18
C LEU A 474 -6.54 -31.66 15.60
N ASP A 475 -5.38 -31.32 16.12
CA ASP A 475 -4.13 -32.01 15.83
C ASP A 475 -4.08 -33.30 16.66
N SER A 476 -4.09 -34.46 16.00
CA SER A 476 -3.89 -35.76 16.63
C SER A 476 -2.58 -36.35 16.16
N SER A 477 -1.55 -36.19 17.00
CA SER A 477 -0.32 -37.00 16.86
C SER A 477 -0.64 -38.49 17.08
N PRO A 478 -0.11 -39.40 16.27
CA PRO A 478 -0.41 -40.81 16.42
C PRO A 478 0.48 -41.46 17.49
N SER A 479 -0.04 -41.62 18.70
CA SER A 479 0.45 -42.68 19.59
C SER A 479 -0.44 -43.90 19.45
N ARG A 480 0.20 -45.02 19.15
CA ARG A 480 -0.33 -46.35 18.82
C ARG A 480 -1.54 -46.78 19.66
N GLY A 481 -2.60 -47.20 18.96
CA GLY A 481 -3.50 -48.27 19.36
C GLY A 481 -4.85 -47.83 19.89
N ALA A 482 -5.85 -47.66 19.00
CA ALA A 482 -7.19 -48.23 19.08
C ALA A 482 -8.04 -47.71 17.90
N LEU A 483 -8.65 -48.62 17.15
CA LEU A 483 -9.65 -48.30 16.13
C LEU A 483 -10.89 -47.67 16.76
N GLY A 484 -11.08 -46.35 16.51
CA GLY A 484 -12.33 -45.65 16.82
C GLY A 484 -12.80 -44.91 15.58
N LYS A 485 -14.01 -45.20 15.14
CA LYS A 485 -14.66 -44.59 13.96
C LYS A 485 -14.76 -43.09 14.10
N MET A 486 -14.21 -42.34 13.14
CA MET A 486 -14.36 -40.90 13.02
C MET A 486 -15.70 -40.53 12.36
N ASN A 487 -16.52 -39.77 13.03
CA ASN A 487 -17.71 -39.15 12.44
C ASN A 487 -17.33 -37.73 11.97
N HIS A 488 -17.49 -37.46 10.68
CA HIS A 488 -17.37 -36.12 10.12
C HIS A 488 -18.73 -35.42 10.16
N PHE A 489 -18.77 -34.24 10.77
CA PHE A 489 -19.93 -33.35 10.73
C PHE A 489 -19.71 -32.27 9.67
N PHE A 490 -20.65 -32.13 8.74
CA PHE A 490 -20.73 -31.01 7.81
C PHE A 490 -21.90 -30.13 8.20
N ILE A 491 -21.65 -28.83 8.35
CA ILE A 491 -22.71 -27.82 8.54
C ILE A 491 -22.89 -27.12 7.20
N ALA A 492 -24.05 -27.28 6.57
CA ALA A 492 -24.42 -26.55 5.35
C ALA A 492 -25.42 -25.47 5.71
N GLN A 493 -25.16 -24.24 5.34
CA GLN A 493 -26.02 -23.08 5.56
C GLN A 493 -26.91 -22.83 4.35
N LYS A 494 -28.22 -22.76 4.55
CA LYS A 494 -29.20 -22.21 3.59
C LYS A 494 -29.69 -20.85 4.04
N PRO A 495 -30.08 -19.95 3.13
CA PRO A 495 -30.38 -18.55 3.44
C PRO A 495 -31.67 -18.28 4.19
N PHE A 496 -32.35 -19.26 4.77
CA PHE A 496 -33.49 -19.08 5.67
C PHE A 496 -33.44 -20.13 6.79
N GLY A 497 -32.94 -19.76 7.92
CA GLY A 497 -33.20 -20.05 9.33
C GLY A 497 -33.66 -21.45 9.74
N THR A 498 -33.20 -22.54 9.14
CA THR A 498 -33.47 -23.87 9.68
C THR A 498 -32.20 -24.73 9.56
N PHE A 499 -31.68 -25.18 10.69
CA PHE A 499 -30.52 -26.06 10.74
C PHE A 499 -30.99 -27.51 10.58
N HIS A 500 -30.41 -28.22 9.62
CA HIS A 500 -30.50 -29.68 9.54
C HIS A 500 -29.12 -30.29 9.74
N ILE A 501 -29.00 -31.12 10.74
CA ILE A 501 -27.82 -31.97 10.96
C ILE A 501 -27.99 -33.23 10.14
N GLN A 502 -27.17 -33.43 9.13
CA GLN A 502 -27.11 -34.70 8.41
C GLN A 502 -25.89 -35.50 8.88
N GLN A 503 -26.15 -36.64 9.47
CA GLN A 503 -25.11 -37.62 9.79
C GLN A 503 -24.92 -38.55 8.59
N LYS A 504 -23.73 -38.59 8.02
CA LYS A 504 -23.37 -39.52 6.95
C LYS A 504 -22.60 -40.67 7.57
N ASN A 505 -23.24 -41.83 7.69
CA ASN A 505 -22.55 -43.06 8.00
C ASN A 505 -21.92 -43.61 6.74
N ASN A 506 -20.60 -43.77 6.76
CA ASN A 506 -19.89 -44.55 5.77
C ASN A 506 -19.79 -46.00 6.28
N SER A 507 -20.47 -46.87 5.58
CA SER A 507 -20.27 -48.32 5.65
C SER A 507 -19.03 -48.73 4.83
#